data_74147bd5184aa244fe56607c9a6b1e6c
#
_entry.id   74147bd5184aa244fe56607c9a6b1e6c
#
_cell.length_a   1.000
_cell.length_b   1.000
_cell.length_c   1.000
_cell.angle_alpha   90.00
_cell.angle_beta   90.00
_cell.angle_gamma   90.00
#
_symmetry.space_group_name_H-M   'P 1'
#
loop_
_entity.id
_entity.type
_entity.pdbx_description
1 polymer ?
#
loop_
_entity_poly.entity_id
_entity_poly.type
_entity_poly.pdbx_seq_one_letter_code
_entity_poly.pdbx_strand_id
1 'polypeptide(L)'
;YTLIVTNQSDDCKLAILKVDGEILEPDEQGKYHVTKKFLTESVEVEAIANNSYAQININTLKAVQEEQKATVTTPDAQNTITITVTAEDGTAKKYTLIVEKLPNNTEAEITIIYKEDETVKIKDIEIDENNKGTIRIGKQEEVDIKVVAKDKLAQISIKGGLNTEHQVTEKIITTEETTKVPVQVTAQDGTIRNYEITIIKASNNNNLEKLEAEGINQSDITQVSENKYEIKMPDTMNNLKLKGTAENEYATVKIAEGTYSTNNIQEETIEVNETEKEIKLYVKAENGDIKEYTIAIKKVTDLRAESIKVNDTECILENGNYIGFVDRNSKQAGLKIKPKNPTTLISIKTGINGKWDNPEAKEEHIKQITLEGEETTVLIKAQDPNNPTRTKEYSV
;
A
#
# COMPACT_ATOMS: atom_id res chain seq x y z
N TYR A 1 -13.99 67.68 68.63
CA TYR A 1 -13.15 66.95 67.71
C TYR A 1 -13.27 65.46 68.06
N THR A 2 -13.56 64.61 67.12
CA THR A 2 -13.52 63.16 67.32
C THR A 2 -12.31 62.61 66.61
N LEU A 3 -11.39 61.98 67.33
CA LEU A 3 -10.29 61.23 66.78
C LEU A 3 -10.73 59.79 66.59
N ILE A 4 -10.74 59.33 65.40
CA ILE A 4 -10.96 57.91 65.09
C ILE A 4 -9.60 57.30 64.79
N VAL A 5 -9.22 56.31 65.56
CA VAL A 5 -7.99 55.51 65.37
C VAL A 5 -8.43 54.12 64.94
N THR A 6 -7.97 53.74 63.78
CA THR A 6 -8.21 52.39 63.22
C THR A 6 -6.90 51.64 63.11
N ASN A 7 -6.93 50.32 63.34
CA ASN A 7 -5.78 49.48 63.04
C ASN A 7 -5.55 49.38 61.51
N GLN A 8 -4.28 49.31 61.11
CA GLN A 8 -3.97 48.98 59.73
C GLN A 8 -4.51 47.61 59.35
N SER A 9 -5.04 47.50 58.14
CA SER A 9 -5.58 46.26 57.64
C SER A 9 -4.47 45.35 57.10
N ASP A 10 -4.56 44.06 57.37
CA ASP A 10 -3.72 43.00 56.79
C ASP A 10 -4.33 42.38 55.51
N ASP A 11 -5.48 42.92 55.01
CA ASP A 11 -6.19 42.37 53.83
C ASP A 11 -5.46 42.69 52.53
N CYS A 12 -4.71 41.70 52.05
CA CYS A 12 -4.01 41.66 50.77
C CYS A 12 -4.70 40.80 49.70
N LYS A 13 -6.05 40.64 49.80
CA LYS A 13 -6.81 39.89 48.82
C LYS A 13 -7.04 40.70 47.54
N LEU A 14 -6.99 40.01 46.39
CA LEU A 14 -7.45 40.51 45.11
C LEU A 14 -8.98 40.30 45.03
N ALA A 15 -9.73 41.38 44.78
CA ALA A 15 -11.17 41.32 44.59
C ALA A 15 -11.54 40.93 43.16
N ILE A 16 -10.90 41.57 42.19
CA ILE A 16 -11.19 41.38 40.74
C ILE A 16 -9.87 41.43 39.97
N LEU A 17 -9.73 40.50 39.02
CA LEU A 17 -8.71 40.53 37.97
C LEU A 17 -9.41 40.48 36.61
N LYS A 18 -9.11 41.45 35.75
CA LYS A 18 -9.58 41.43 34.36
C LYS A 18 -8.42 41.46 33.39
N VAL A 19 -8.63 40.83 32.24
CA VAL A 19 -7.74 40.92 31.08
C VAL A 19 -8.55 41.33 29.87
N ASP A 20 -8.20 42.47 29.24
CA ASP A 20 -8.95 43.09 28.13
C ASP A 20 -10.46 43.23 28.42
N GLY A 21 -10.79 43.56 29.69
CA GLY A 21 -12.16 43.76 30.18
C GLY A 21 -12.89 42.47 30.61
N GLU A 22 -12.35 41.30 30.41
CA GLU A 22 -12.91 40.01 30.82
C GLU A 22 -12.47 39.65 32.24
N ILE A 23 -13.43 39.34 33.14
CA ILE A 23 -13.15 38.92 34.53
C ILE A 23 -12.63 37.49 34.52
N LEU A 24 -11.53 37.26 35.24
CA LEU A 24 -10.93 35.94 35.36
C LEU A 24 -11.17 35.36 36.77
N GLU A 25 -11.43 34.06 36.86
CA GLU A 25 -11.46 33.31 38.10
C GLU A 25 -10.16 32.49 38.24
N PRO A 26 -9.65 32.31 39.46
CA PRO A 26 -8.46 31.50 39.67
C PRO A 26 -8.79 30.00 39.54
N ASP A 27 -7.78 29.23 39.11
CA ASP A 27 -7.82 27.77 39.12
C ASP A 27 -7.70 27.20 40.55
N GLU A 28 -7.74 25.87 40.69
CA GLU A 28 -7.60 25.16 41.96
C GLU A 28 -6.27 25.45 42.68
N GLN A 29 -5.25 25.93 41.98
CA GLN A 29 -3.94 26.31 42.52
C GLN A 29 -3.83 27.82 42.77
N GLY A 30 -4.91 28.57 42.57
CA GLY A 30 -4.98 30.01 42.79
C GLY A 30 -4.29 30.86 41.70
N LYS A 31 -4.09 30.27 40.48
CA LYS A 31 -3.56 30.98 39.33
C LYS A 31 -4.67 31.38 38.39
N TYR A 32 -4.48 32.47 37.69
CA TYR A 32 -5.39 32.96 36.63
C TYR A 32 -4.85 32.59 35.28
N HIS A 33 -5.73 32.19 34.34
CA HIS A 33 -5.34 31.80 32.99
C HIS A 33 -6.17 32.55 31.95
N VAL A 34 -5.51 32.99 30.87
CA VAL A 34 -6.19 33.54 29.70
C VAL A 34 -5.47 33.09 28.45
N THR A 35 -6.25 32.70 27.42
CA THR A 35 -5.71 32.33 26.11
C THR A 35 -5.95 33.47 25.13
N LYS A 36 -4.91 33.88 24.41
CA LYS A 36 -4.94 34.93 23.41
C LYS A 36 -4.51 34.42 22.04
N LYS A 37 -4.80 35.20 20.98
CA LYS A 37 -4.32 34.89 19.63
C LYS A 37 -2.80 34.96 19.56
N PHE A 38 -2.18 34.21 18.66
CA PHE A 38 -0.73 34.22 18.45
C PHE A 38 -0.15 35.62 18.26
N LEU A 39 -0.84 36.45 17.45
CA LEU A 39 -0.41 37.82 17.11
C LEU A 39 -0.69 38.85 18.21
N THR A 40 -1.22 38.48 19.39
CA THR A 40 -1.44 39.42 20.48
C THR A 40 -0.10 39.86 21.04
N GLU A 41 0.26 41.13 20.89
CA GLU A 41 1.53 41.71 21.36
C GLU A 41 1.49 42.14 22.83
N SER A 42 0.30 42.52 23.32
CA SER A 42 0.08 42.96 24.68
C SER A 42 -1.36 42.69 25.13
N VAL A 43 -1.54 42.68 26.44
CA VAL A 43 -2.84 42.59 27.09
C VAL A 43 -3.04 43.74 28.08
N GLU A 44 -4.26 44.21 28.24
CA GLU A 44 -4.62 45.14 29.28
C GLU A 44 -5.01 44.36 30.54
N VAL A 45 -4.28 44.56 31.62
CA VAL A 45 -4.55 43.91 32.93
C VAL A 45 -5.08 44.97 33.89
N GLU A 46 -6.25 44.71 34.47
CA GLU A 46 -6.90 45.53 35.50
C GLU A 46 -7.04 44.66 36.75
N ALA A 47 -6.46 45.13 37.86
CA ALA A 47 -6.47 44.46 39.14
C ALA A 47 -7.06 45.39 40.23
N ILE A 48 -8.02 44.90 40.99
CA ILE A 48 -8.73 45.61 42.06
C ILE A 48 -8.54 44.87 43.35
N ALA A 49 -8.06 45.57 44.37
CA ALA A 49 -7.89 45.01 45.73
C ALA A 49 -9.23 44.96 46.51
N ASN A 50 -9.36 44.01 47.44
CA ASN A 50 -10.51 43.92 48.29
C ASN A 50 -10.59 45.05 49.34
N ASN A 51 -9.44 45.52 49.79
CA ASN A 51 -9.31 46.69 50.67
C ASN A 51 -8.89 47.92 49.85
N SER A 52 -9.69 48.99 49.90
CA SER A 52 -9.44 50.27 49.18
C SER A 52 -8.18 50.99 49.57
N TYR A 53 -7.57 50.66 50.71
CA TYR A 53 -6.27 51.22 51.18
C TYR A 53 -5.06 50.35 50.77
N ALA A 54 -5.31 49.14 50.29
CA ALA A 54 -4.21 48.31 49.79
C ALA A 54 -3.62 48.84 48.52
N GLN A 55 -2.34 48.57 48.31
CA GLN A 55 -1.62 48.95 47.07
C GLN A 55 -1.48 47.76 46.13
N ILE A 56 -1.65 48.01 44.85
CA ILE A 56 -1.49 46.99 43.78
C ILE A 56 -0.25 47.36 42.94
N ASN A 57 0.48 46.31 42.60
CA ASN A 57 1.63 46.39 41.72
C ASN A 57 1.52 45.28 40.68
N ILE A 58 1.49 45.64 39.39
CA ILE A 58 1.52 44.72 38.25
C ILE A 58 2.95 44.67 37.74
N ASN A 59 3.57 43.48 37.80
CA ASN A 59 4.99 43.24 37.48
C ASN A 59 5.91 44.20 38.25
N THR A 60 6.67 45.06 37.53
CA THR A 60 7.60 46.03 38.07
C THR A 60 7.07 47.45 38.05
N LEU A 61 5.79 47.65 37.77
CA LEU A 61 5.20 48.99 37.72
C LEU A 61 5.10 49.57 39.13
N LYS A 62 5.02 50.91 39.23
CA LYS A 62 4.82 51.59 40.50
C LYS A 62 3.48 51.18 41.11
N ALA A 63 3.48 50.88 42.41
CA ALA A 63 2.26 50.50 43.11
C ALA A 63 1.25 51.66 43.13
N VAL A 64 -0.04 51.33 42.98
CA VAL A 64 -1.20 52.24 43.00
C VAL A 64 -2.22 51.73 44.00
N GLN A 65 -2.87 52.64 44.73
CA GLN A 65 -3.88 52.30 45.73
C GLN A 65 -5.18 51.84 45.07
N GLU A 66 -5.80 50.81 45.65
CA GLU A 66 -7.11 50.21 45.33
C GLU A 66 -7.20 49.51 43.98
N GLU A 67 -6.88 50.17 42.86
CA GLU A 67 -6.98 49.65 41.50
C GLU A 67 -5.74 50.01 40.70
N GLN A 68 -5.25 49.05 39.91
CA GLN A 68 -4.23 49.32 38.91
C GLN A 68 -4.64 48.71 37.55
N LYS A 69 -4.47 49.53 36.51
CA LYS A 69 -4.67 49.14 35.12
C LYS A 69 -3.37 49.33 34.34
N ALA A 70 -2.94 48.35 33.60
CA ALA A 70 -1.69 48.38 32.90
C ALA A 70 -1.74 47.57 31.60
N THR A 71 -1.09 48.08 30.55
CA THR A 71 -0.81 47.32 29.33
C THR A 71 0.47 46.56 29.53
N VAL A 72 0.45 45.27 29.46
CA VAL A 72 1.59 44.37 29.64
C VAL A 72 1.92 43.69 28.31
N THR A 73 3.17 43.78 27.87
CA THR A 73 3.63 43.08 26.66
C THR A 73 3.69 41.57 26.89
N THR A 74 3.31 40.82 25.88
CA THR A 74 3.28 39.35 25.91
C THR A 74 4.01 38.78 24.69
N PRO A 75 5.38 38.88 24.67
CA PRO A 75 6.16 38.48 23.50
C PRO A 75 6.18 36.98 23.26
N ASP A 76 6.14 36.18 24.33
CA ASP A 76 6.31 34.73 24.26
C ASP A 76 5.02 33.96 24.09
N ALA A 77 5.12 32.64 23.75
CA ALA A 77 3.99 31.74 23.65
C ALA A 77 3.25 31.60 25.00
N GLN A 78 3.95 31.64 26.10
CA GLN A 78 3.44 31.73 27.47
C GLN A 78 4.11 32.85 28.23
N ASN A 79 3.32 33.76 28.80
CA ASN A 79 3.81 34.90 29.58
C ASN A 79 3.24 34.84 30.99
N THR A 80 4.05 35.13 31.96
CA THR A 80 3.66 35.19 33.37
C THR A 80 3.65 36.61 33.86
N ILE A 81 2.51 37.07 34.37
CA ILE A 81 2.33 38.40 34.93
C ILE A 81 2.09 38.24 36.44
N THR A 82 2.87 38.94 37.25
CA THR A 82 2.71 38.89 38.69
C THR A 82 1.97 40.14 39.17
N ILE A 83 0.88 39.93 39.89
CA ILE A 83 0.13 40.97 40.59
C ILE A 83 0.45 40.86 42.08
N THR A 84 0.96 41.92 42.67
CA THR A 84 1.22 41.95 44.10
C THR A 84 0.25 42.93 44.77
N VAL A 85 -0.48 42.45 45.76
CA VAL A 85 -1.35 43.29 46.61
C VAL A 85 -0.67 43.43 47.98
N THR A 86 -0.42 44.68 48.38
CA THR A 86 0.22 45.01 49.67
C THR A 86 -0.80 45.73 50.55
N ALA A 87 -1.11 45.15 51.70
CA ALA A 87 -2.01 45.74 52.71
C ALA A 87 -1.34 46.94 53.42
N GLU A 88 -2.13 47.67 54.23
CA GLU A 88 -1.69 48.85 54.96
C GLU A 88 -0.59 48.52 55.98
N ASP A 89 -0.61 47.34 56.60
CA ASP A 89 0.39 46.86 57.54
C ASP A 89 1.69 46.35 56.88
N GLY A 90 1.75 46.34 55.57
CA GLY A 90 2.87 45.86 54.77
C GLY A 90 2.84 44.39 54.42
N THR A 91 1.79 43.65 54.85
CA THR A 91 1.55 42.25 54.41
C THR A 91 1.29 42.23 52.90
N ALA A 92 1.99 41.34 52.20
CA ALA A 92 1.85 41.25 50.75
C ALA A 92 1.55 39.85 50.25
N LYS A 93 0.67 39.75 49.24
CA LYS A 93 0.33 38.50 48.55
C LYS A 93 0.52 38.65 47.06
N LYS A 94 1.16 37.62 46.44
CA LYS A 94 1.36 37.56 45.00
C LYS A 94 0.33 36.68 44.35
N TYR A 95 -0.21 37.12 43.24
CA TYR A 95 -1.10 36.43 42.35
C TYR A 95 -0.43 36.26 40.99
N THR A 96 -0.64 35.14 40.35
CA THR A 96 -0.02 34.78 39.08
C THR A 96 -1.09 34.73 37.99
N LEU A 97 -0.89 35.53 36.96
CA LEU A 97 -1.67 35.46 35.73
C LEU A 97 -0.79 34.86 34.63
N ILE A 98 -1.28 33.79 34.03
CA ILE A 98 -0.65 33.10 32.90
C ILE A 98 -1.40 33.48 31.63
N VAL A 99 -0.71 34.13 30.68
CA VAL A 99 -1.23 34.45 29.36
C VAL A 99 -0.60 33.49 28.35
N GLU A 100 -1.42 32.58 27.83
CA GLU A 100 -1.01 31.63 26.81
C GLU A 100 -1.46 32.09 25.42
N LYS A 101 -0.58 32.00 24.42
CA LYS A 101 -0.96 32.26 23.04
C LYS A 101 -1.30 30.95 22.33
N LEU A 102 -2.34 30.99 21.52
CA LEU A 102 -2.66 29.88 20.61
C LEU A 102 -1.48 29.65 19.66
N PRO A 103 -1.18 28.37 19.33
CA PRO A 103 -0.07 28.06 18.43
C PRO A 103 -0.29 28.67 17.04
N ASN A 104 0.77 29.22 16.46
CA ASN A 104 0.79 29.58 15.05
C ASN A 104 1.27 28.37 14.24
N ASN A 105 0.33 27.58 13.76
CA ASN A 105 0.64 26.30 13.17
C ASN A 105 -0.16 26.10 11.87
N THR A 106 0.51 25.59 10.84
CA THR A 106 -0.07 25.23 9.56
C THR A 106 -0.25 23.71 9.38
N GLU A 107 0.00 22.94 10.42
CA GLU A 107 -0.21 21.49 10.39
C GLU A 107 -1.70 21.14 10.47
N ALA A 108 -2.07 20.10 9.74
CA ALA A 108 -3.43 19.59 9.74
C ALA A 108 -3.43 18.05 9.72
N GLU A 109 -4.48 17.50 10.30
CA GLU A 109 -4.87 16.10 10.13
C GLU A 109 -5.89 16.02 9.01
N ILE A 110 -5.70 15.07 8.08
CA ILE A 110 -6.54 14.91 6.91
C ILE A 110 -7.07 13.49 6.90
N THR A 111 -8.38 13.36 6.87
CA THR A 111 -9.11 12.09 6.94
C THR A 111 -10.05 11.97 5.76
N ILE A 112 -10.19 10.77 5.21
CA ILE A 112 -11.21 10.45 4.22
C ILE A 112 -12.33 9.63 4.86
N ILE A 113 -13.58 9.96 4.50
CA ILE A 113 -14.80 9.31 4.98
C ILE A 113 -15.59 8.86 3.76
N TYR A 114 -15.91 7.57 3.68
CA TYR A 114 -16.69 7.01 2.58
C TYR A 114 -17.52 5.81 3.03
N LYS A 115 -18.49 5.39 2.21
CA LYS A 115 -19.28 4.18 2.46
C LYS A 115 -18.79 3.03 1.59
N GLU A 116 -18.66 1.87 2.19
CA GLU A 116 -18.34 0.61 1.53
C GLU A 116 -19.25 -0.47 2.11
N ASP A 117 -20.05 -1.12 1.26
CA ASP A 117 -21.04 -2.14 1.67
C ASP A 117 -21.89 -1.70 2.87
N GLU A 118 -22.52 -0.51 2.76
CA GLU A 118 -23.34 0.15 3.79
C GLU A 118 -22.57 0.53 5.08
N THR A 119 -21.28 0.24 5.16
CA THR A 119 -20.43 0.57 6.32
C THR A 119 -19.67 1.86 6.06
N VAL A 120 -19.70 2.79 7.03
CA VAL A 120 -18.87 4.00 7.00
C VAL A 120 -17.43 3.61 7.32
N LYS A 121 -16.52 3.93 6.41
CA LYS A 121 -15.08 3.82 6.57
C LYS A 121 -14.50 5.20 6.85
N ILE A 122 -13.61 5.28 7.81
CA ILE A 122 -12.85 6.49 8.15
C ILE A 122 -11.38 6.10 8.11
N LYS A 123 -10.60 6.81 7.29
CA LYS A 123 -9.17 6.55 7.13
C LYS A 123 -8.39 7.85 7.20
N ASP A 124 -7.40 7.90 8.08
CA ASP A 124 -6.44 9.00 8.12
C ASP A 124 -5.49 8.89 6.94
N ILE A 125 -5.10 10.04 6.40
CA ILE A 125 -4.15 10.13 5.29
C ILE A 125 -2.78 10.47 5.87
N GLU A 126 -1.83 9.56 5.68
CA GLU A 126 -0.44 9.82 6.00
C GLU A 126 0.13 10.87 5.05
N ILE A 127 0.69 11.94 5.62
CA ILE A 127 1.26 13.05 4.88
C ILE A 127 2.79 12.94 4.93
N ASP A 128 3.42 12.92 3.76
CA ASP A 128 4.86 12.86 3.62
C ASP A 128 5.56 14.20 3.93
N GLU A 129 6.89 14.22 3.91
CA GLU A 129 7.72 15.42 4.13
C GLU A 129 7.49 16.53 3.10
N ASN A 130 6.91 16.21 1.93
CA ASN A 130 6.57 17.14 0.86
C ASN A 130 5.11 17.61 0.93
N ASN A 131 4.42 17.33 2.04
CA ASN A 131 3.00 17.62 2.27
C ASN A 131 2.07 16.91 1.27
N LYS A 132 2.42 15.72 0.83
CA LYS A 132 1.59 14.90 -0.06
C LYS A 132 1.05 13.70 0.68
N GLY A 133 -0.20 13.38 0.41
CA GLY A 133 -0.86 12.18 0.91
C GLY A 133 -1.52 11.42 -0.23
N THR A 134 -1.49 10.08 -0.17
CA THR A 134 -2.16 9.23 -1.15
C THR A 134 -3.04 8.24 -0.44
N ILE A 135 -4.25 8.06 -0.92
CA ILE A 135 -5.19 7.07 -0.40
C ILE A 135 -5.85 6.31 -1.55
N ARG A 136 -6.00 5.01 -1.38
CA ARG A 136 -6.78 4.15 -2.27
C ARG A 136 -8.15 3.89 -1.67
N ILE A 137 -9.18 4.06 -2.49
CA ILE A 137 -10.58 3.80 -2.16
C ILE A 137 -11.13 2.70 -3.08
N GLY A 138 -12.27 2.13 -2.74
CA GLY A 138 -12.96 1.17 -3.59
C GLY A 138 -13.53 1.81 -4.87
N LYS A 139 -14.75 1.44 -5.23
CA LYS A 139 -15.45 1.94 -6.43
C LYS A 139 -16.33 3.18 -6.20
N GLN A 140 -16.19 3.84 -5.06
CA GLN A 140 -16.98 5.00 -4.69
C GLN A 140 -16.82 6.13 -5.71
N GLU A 141 -17.94 6.78 -6.06
CA GLU A 141 -17.95 7.93 -6.97
C GLU A 141 -17.85 9.25 -6.21
N GLU A 142 -18.02 9.21 -4.89
CA GLU A 142 -17.86 10.35 -4.00
C GLU A 142 -17.32 9.92 -2.64
N VAL A 143 -16.55 10.80 -2.02
CA VAL A 143 -16.03 10.66 -0.66
C VAL A 143 -16.06 12.01 0.03
N ASP A 144 -16.08 12.03 1.35
CA ASP A 144 -15.88 13.24 2.13
C ASP A 144 -14.41 13.33 2.58
N ILE A 145 -13.78 14.48 2.34
CA ILE A 145 -12.48 14.82 2.92
C ILE A 145 -12.71 15.72 4.12
N LYS A 146 -12.19 15.32 5.27
CA LYS A 146 -12.20 16.11 6.50
C LYS A 146 -10.79 16.57 6.79
N VAL A 147 -10.64 17.88 7.00
CA VAL A 147 -9.36 18.52 7.36
C VAL A 147 -9.54 19.21 8.70
N VAL A 148 -8.63 18.97 9.62
CA VAL A 148 -8.60 19.58 10.96
C VAL A 148 -7.24 20.22 11.16
N ALA A 149 -7.18 21.54 11.21
CA ALA A 149 -5.94 22.26 11.53
C ALA A 149 -5.62 22.16 13.02
N LYS A 150 -4.35 22.03 13.38
CA LYS A 150 -3.89 22.03 14.77
C LYS A 150 -4.08 23.38 15.44
N ASP A 151 -3.92 24.46 14.69
CA ASP A 151 -4.26 25.81 15.16
C ASP A 151 -5.76 26.08 15.00
N LYS A 152 -6.47 26.29 16.10
CA LYS A 152 -7.92 26.54 16.11
C LYS A 152 -8.33 27.85 15.39
N LEU A 153 -7.37 28.74 15.12
CA LEU A 153 -7.61 30.00 14.39
C LEU A 153 -7.04 29.99 12.98
N ALA A 154 -6.45 28.87 12.55
CA ALA A 154 -6.06 28.70 11.15
C ALA A 154 -7.27 28.64 10.23
N GLN A 155 -7.10 29.09 9.00
CA GLN A 155 -8.09 29.00 7.92
C GLN A 155 -7.74 27.84 7.01
N ILE A 156 -8.75 27.12 6.53
CA ILE A 156 -8.59 26.00 5.62
C ILE A 156 -9.25 26.34 4.29
N SER A 157 -8.58 26.05 3.18
CA SER A 157 -9.14 26.09 1.83
C SER A 157 -8.99 24.70 1.17
N ILE A 158 -10.07 24.14 0.69
CA ILE A 158 -10.08 22.90 -0.09
C ILE A 158 -10.49 23.25 -1.52
N LYS A 159 -9.74 22.83 -2.53
CA LYS A 159 -9.98 23.15 -3.95
C LYS A 159 -10.16 24.65 -4.24
N GLY A 160 -9.56 25.52 -3.42
CA GLY A 160 -9.69 26.97 -3.56
C GLY A 160 -10.96 27.59 -2.94
N GLY A 161 -11.81 26.78 -2.30
CA GLY A 161 -12.91 27.30 -1.47
C GLY A 161 -12.35 27.94 -0.19
N LEU A 162 -12.90 29.08 0.23
CA LEU A 162 -12.50 29.75 1.46
C LEU A 162 -13.35 29.26 2.62
N ASN A 163 -12.69 28.72 3.64
CA ASN A 163 -13.28 28.37 4.92
C ASN A 163 -12.50 29.03 6.06
N THR A 164 -13.25 29.66 6.97
CA THR A 164 -12.69 30.36 8.13
C THR A 164 -12.61 29.47 9.38
N GLU A 165 -13.03 28.23 9.27
CA GLU A 165 -13.06 27.29 10.40
C GLU A 165 -11.81 26.40 10.40
N HIS A 166 -11.32 26.06 11.59
CA HIS A 166 -10.19 25.16 11.77
C HIS A 166 -10.49 23.68 11.45
N GLN A 167 -11.75 23.37 11.18
CA GLN A 167 -12.22 22.04 10.76
C GLN A 167 -13.22 22.19 9.62
N VAL A 168 -12.95 21.49 8.51
CA VAL A 168 -13.79 21.53 7.32
C VAL A 168 -13.99 20.10 6.81
N THR A 169 -15.21 19.81 6.38
CA THR A 169 -15.53 18.58 5.64
C THR A 169 -16.10 18.96 4.29
N GLU A 170 -15.54 18.46 3.21
CA GLU A 170 -15.97 18.73 1.84
C GLU A 170 -16.15 17.44 1.05
N LYS A 171 -17.22 17.40 0.25
CA LYS A 171 -17.51 16.28 -0.66
C LYS A 171 -16.64 16.36 -1.90
N ILE A 172 -15.96 15.28 -2.22
CA ILE A 172 -15.09 15.13 -3.37
C ILE A 172 -15.70 14.10 -4.32
N ILE A 173 -15.90 14.50 -5.57
CA ILE A 173 -16.31 13.60 -6.64
C ILE A 173 -15.08 12.85 -7.17
N THR A 174 -15.17 11.53 -7.23
CA THR A 174 -14.09 10.60 -7.58
C THR A 174 -14.47 9.74 -8.80
N THR A 175 -14.99 10.37 -9.86
CA THR A 175 -15.35 9.68 -11.11
C THR A 175 -14.13 9.22 -11.91
N GLU A 176 -13.00 9.93 -11.77
CA GLU A 176 -11.74 9.61 -12.42
C GLU A 176 -10.95 8.55 -11.64
N GLU A 177 -10.06 7.83 -12.31
CA GLU A 177 -9.16 6.87 -11.64
C GLU A 177 -8.29 7.52 -10.57
N THR A 178 -7.90 8.77 -10.80
CA THR A 178 -7.10 9.57 -9.86
C THR A 178 -7.68 10.95 -9.72
N THR A 179 -7.98 11.35 -8.50
CA THR A 179 -8.50 12.69 -8.16
C THR A 179 -7.49 13.39 -7.25
N LYS A 180 -7.02 14.57 -7.67
CA LYS A 180 -6.15 15.43 -6.86
C LYS A 180 -6.96 16.49 -6.14
N VAL A 181 -6.73 16.59 -4.84
CA VAL A 181 -7.40 17.55 -3.95
C VAL A 181 -6.35 18.44 -3.30
N PRO A 182 -6.19 19.69 -3.78
CA PRO A 182 -5.35 20.67 -3.10
C PRO A 182 -6.03 21.15 -1.82
N VAL A 183 -5.28 21.14 -0.72
CA VAL A 183 -5.69 21.67 0.58
C VAL A 183 -4.67 22.71 1.02
N GLN A 184 -5.13 23.85 1.47
CA GLN A 184 -4.28 24.93 1.97
C GLN A 184 -4.68 25.26 3.41
N VAL A 185 -3.69 25.37 4.29
CA VAL A 185 -3.86 25.81 5.67
C VAL A 185 -3.08 27.11 5.86
N THR A 186 -3.80 28.16 6.28
CA THR A 186 -3.23 29.49 6.54
C THR A 186 -3.27 29.77 8.04
N ALA A 187 -2.10 29.94 8.65
CA ALA A 187 -1.97 30.29 10.06
C ALA A 187 -2.35 31.75 10.33
N GLN A 188 -2.42 32.14 11.61
CA GLN A 188 -2.83 33.48 12.04
C GLN A 188 -1.92 34.61 11.52
N ASP A 189 -0.63 34.33 11.30
CA ASP A 189 0.34 35.30 10.76
C ASP A 189 0.36 35.38 9.23
N GLY A 190 -0.51 34.60 8.55
CA GLY A 190 -0.56 34.52 7.08
C GLY A 190 0.39 33.47 6.49
N THR A 191 1.17 32.74 7.32
CA THR A 191 1.96 31.61 6.83
C THR A 191 1.06 30.54 6.22
N ILE A 192 1.44 30.05 5.04
CA ILE A 192 0.65 29.11 4.27
C ILE A 192 1.38 27.78 4.14
N ARG A 193 0.68 26.66 4.35
CA ARG A 193 1.11 25.34 3.97
C ARG A 193 0.12 24.73 2.97
N ASN A 194 0.64 24.22 1.87
CA ASN A 194 -0.14 23.53 0.86
C ASN A 194 0.05 22.03 0.99
N TYR A 195 -1.04 21.28 0.96
CA TYR A 195 -1.08 19.83 0.89
C TYR A 195 -1.66 19.41 -0.46
N GLU A 196 -1.15 18.33 -1.04
CA GLU A 196 -1.72 17.68 -2.22
C GLU A 196 -2.19 16.29 -1.83
N ILE A 197 -3.50 16.06 -1.84
CA ILE A 197 -4.08 14.76 -1.56
C ILE A 197 -4.45 14.08 -2.87
N THR A 198 -3.93 12.87 -3.08
CA THR A 198 -4.23 12.03 -4.23
C THR A 198 -5.16 10.90 -3.81
N ILE A 199 -6.37 10.88 -4.35
CA ILE A 199 -7.34 9.82 -4.15
C ILE A 199 -7.30 8.92 -5.39
N ILE A 200 -6.99 7.64 -5.22
CA ILE A 200 -6.90 6.67 -6.31
C ILE A 200 -8.06 5.67 -6.15
N LYS A 201 -8.86 5.50 -7.19
CA LYS A 201 -9.91 4.46 -7.23
C LYS A 201 -9.27 3.09 -7.38
N ALA A 202 -9.86 2.12 -6.72
CA ALA A 202 -9.48 0.73 -6.91
C ALA A 202 -9.70 0.32 -8.38
N SER A 203 -8.71 -0.35 -8.93
CA SER A 203 -8.75 -0.84 -10.31
C SER A 203 -9.85 -1.88 -10.49
N ASN A 204 -10.55 -1.82 -11.62
CA ASN A 204 -11.49 -2.85 -12.08
C ASN A 204 -10.80 -3.92 -12.96
N ASN A 205 -9.49 -3.82 -13.16
CA ASN A 205 -8.75 -4.76 -13.99
C ASN A 205 -8.67 -6.14 -13.32
N ASN A 206 -9.44 -7.09 -13.86
CA ASN A 206 -9.50 -8.49 -13.48
C ASN A 206 -8.98 -9.42 -14.59
N ASN A 207 -8.08 -8.92 -15.45
CA ASN A 207 -7.49 -9.74 -16.49
C ASN A 207 -6.39 -10.65 -15.92
N LEU A 208 -6.31 -11.85 -16.50
CA LEU A 208 -5.20 -12.77 -16.32
C LEU A 208 -4.07 -12.36 -17.28
N GLU A 209 -2.91 -12.01 -16.75
CA GLU A 209 -1.72 -11.69 -17.54
C GLU A 209 -1.06 -12.96 -18.08
N LYS A 210 -0.91 -13.97 -17.18
CA LYS A 210 -0.16 -15.18 -17.49
C LYS A 210 -0.75 -16.41 -16.81
N LEU A 211 -0.77 -17.49 -17.56
CA LEU A 211 -1.03 -18.84 -17.05
C LEU A 211 0.18 -19.71 -17.36
N GLU A 212 0.75 -20.33 -16.34
CA GLU A 212 1.91 -21.23 -16.41
C GLU A 212 1.57 -22.56 -15.75
N ALA A 213 2.23 -23.62 -16.20
CA ALA A 213 2.09 -24.94 -15.59
C ALA A 213 3.47 -25.60 -15.50
N GLU A 214 3.84 -26.10 -14.32
CA GLU A 214 5.14 -26.72 -14.10
C GLU A 214 5.30 -27.98 -14.93
N GLY A 215 6.41 -28.07 -15.68
CA GLY A 215 6.71 -29.19 -16.56
C GLY A 215 5.96 -29.20 -17.89
N ILE A 216 5.19 -28.16 -18.20
CA ILE A 216 4.47 -27.97 -19.47
C ILE A 216 5.13 -26.83 -20.25
N ASN A 217 5.34 -27.06 -21.56
CA ASN A 217 5.84 -25.97 -22.41
C ASN A 217 4.75 -24.92 -22.63
N GLN A 218 5.11 -23.66 -22.73
CA GLN A 218 4.16 -22.57 -22.96
C GLN A 218 3.37 -22.75 -24.28
N SER A 219 3.94 -23.44 -25.28
CA SER A 219 3.26 -23.80 -26.53
C SER A 219 2.11 -24.83 -26.37
N ASP A 220 2.10 -25.56 -25.25
CA ASP A 220 1.04 -26.51 -24.89
C ASP A 220 -0.05 -25.86 -24.02
N ILE A 221 0.08 -24.55 -23.73
CA ILE A 221 -0.93 -23.72 -23.04
C ILE A 221 -1.47 -22.74 -24.08
N THR A 222 -2.73 -22.90 -24.46
CA THR A 222 -3.34 -22.09 -25.54
C THR A 222 -4.57 -21.37 -25.02
N GLN A 223 -4.66 -20.07 -25.24
CA GLN A 223 -5.89 -19.33 -25.03
C GLN A 223 -6.79 -19.54 -26.26
N VAL A 224 -7.91 -20.27 -26.04
CA VAL A 224 -8.86 -20.63 -27.12
C VAL A 224 -9.99 -19.62 -27.29
N SER A 225 -10.24 -18.82 -26.26
CA SER A 225 -11.13 -17.65 -26.30
C SER A 225 -10.74 -16.68 -25.17
N GLU A 226 -11.42 -15.54 -25.08
CA GLU A 226 -11.11 -14.50 -24.11
C GLU A 226 -10.94 -15.03 -22.65
N ASN A 227 -11.82 -15.95 -22.25
CA ASN A 227 -11.84 -16.48 -20.88
C ASN A 227 -11.62 -17.99 -20.82
N LYS A 228 -11.05 -18.60 -21.87
CA LYS A 228 -10.86 -20.05 -21.93
C LYS A 228 -9.46 -20.42 -22.38
N TYR A 229 -8.82 -21.29 -21.60
CA TYR A 229 -7.51 -21.88 -21.88
C TYR A 229 -7.63 -23.38 -22.08
N GLU A 230 -6.77 -23.94 -22.91
CA GLU A 230 -6.54 -25.36 -23.05
C GLU A 230 -5.07 -25.66 -22.68
N ILE A 231 -4.86 -26.66 -21.84
CA ILE A 231 -3.53 -27.15 -21.45
C ILE A 231 -3.40 -28.59 -21.93
N LYS A 232 -2.39 -28.88 -22.75
CA LYS A 232 -2.00 -30.22 -23.14
C LYS A 232 -0.99 -30.78 -22.14
N MET A 233 -1.47 -31.67 -21.28
CA MET A 233 -0.70 -32.27 -20.22
C MET A 233 -0.21 -33.68 -20.65
N PRO A 234 1.08 -34.04 -20.47
CA PRO A 234 1.54 -35.41 -20.71
C PRO A 234 0.73 -36.42 -19.91
N ASP A 235 0.30 -37.51 -20.57
CA ASP A 235 -0.51 -38.58 -19.96
C ASP A 235 0.24 -39.35 -18.85
N THR A 236 1.55 -39.25 -18.79
CA THR A 236 2.39 -39.79 -17.73
C THR A 236 2.37 -38.96 -16.45
N MET A 237 1.76 -37.76 -16.46
CA MET A 237 1.60 -36.90 -15.30
C MET A 237 0.18 -37.06 -14.70
N ASN A 238 0.07 -37.07 -13.38
CA ASN A 238 -1.22 -37.11 -12.67
C ASN A 238 -1.48 -35.86 -11.84
N ASN A 239 -0.46 -35.02 -11.65
CA ASN A 239 -0.57 -33.74 -10.95
C ASN A 239 -0.05 -32.63 -11.84
N LEU A 240 -0.71 -31.49 -11.80
CA LEU A 240 -0.34 -30.29 -12.55
C LEU A 240 -0.28 -29.12 -11.58
N LYS A 241 0.91 -28.57 -11.36
CA LYS A 241 1.05 -27.33 -10.59
C LYS A 241 0.84 -26.15 -11.53
N LEU A 242 -0.28 -25.43 -11.34
CA LEU A 242 -0.66 -24.26 -12.10
C LEU A 242 -0.25 -22.99 -11.36
N LYS A 243 0.13 -21.98 -12.14
CA LYS A 243 0.41 -20.64 -11.65
C LYS A 243 -0.35 -19.63 -12.51
N GLY A 244 -1.24 -18.87 -11.88
CA GLY A 244 -1.95 -17.75 -12.47
C GLY A 244 -1.40 -16.43 -11.99
N THR A 245 -1.15 -15.48 -12.89
CA THR A 245 -0.72 -14.11 -12.59
C THR A 245 -1.76 -13.15 -13.15
N ALA A 246 -2.33 -12.29 -12.30
CA ALA A 246 -3.22 -11.23 -12.73
C ALA A 246 -2.42 -10.02 -13.23
N GLU A 247 -2.97 -9.30 -14.21
CA GLU A 247 -2.34 -8.12 -14.82
C GLU A 247 -2.18 -6.96 -13.83
N ASN A 248 -3.16 -6.76 -12.96
CA ASN A 248 -3.11 -5.70 -11.94
C ASN A 248 -2.46 -6.22 -10.65
N GLU A 249 -1.46 -5.52 -10.13
CA GLU A 249 -0.72 -5.90 -8.92
C GLU A 249 -1.57 -5.97 -7.63
N TYR A 250 -2.72 -5.26 -7.60
CA TYR A 250 -3.67 -5.26 -6.48
C TYR A 250 -4.82 -6.26 -6.66
N ALA A 251 -4.88 -6.95 -7.81
CA ALA A 251 -5.83 -8.04 -8.01
C ALA A 251 -5.38 -9.29 -7.26
N THR A 252 -6.31 -10.20 -7.00
CA THR A 252 -6.03 -11.49 -6.38
C THR A 252 -6.53 -12.63 -7.25
N VAL A 253 -5.88 -13.78 -7.18
CA VAL A 253 -6.18 -14.94 -8.02
C VAL A 253 -6.63 -16.11 -7.13
N LYS A 254 -7.64 -16.86 -7.59
CA LYS A 254 -8.07 -18.12 -7.01
C LYS A 254 -8.07 -19.19 -8.09
N ILE A 255 -7.49 -20.36 -7.82
CA ILE A 255 -7.47 -21.51 -8.73
C ILE A 255 -8.29 -22.64 -8.12
N ALA A 256 -9.23 -23.19 -8.89
CA ALA A 256 -10.13 -24.27 -8.48
C ALA A 256 -10.85 -23.95 -7.14
N GLU A 257 -10.85 -24.91 -6.21
CA GLU A 257 -11.47 -24.77 -4.89
C GLU A 257 -10.55 -24.11 -3.84
N GLY A 258 -9.37 -23.64 -4.25
CA GLY A 258 -8.43 -22.93 -3.37
C GLY A 258 -8.99 -21.62 -2.82
N THR A 259 -8.16 -20.87 -2.09
CA THR A 259 -8.47 -19.54 -1.60
C THR A 259 -7.90 -18.46 -2.52
N TYR A 260 -8.41 -17.23 -2.43
CA TYR A 260 -7.77 -16.10 -3.09
C TYR A 260 -6.37 -15.85 -2.53
N SER A 261 -5.43 -15.56 -3.41
CA SER A 261 -4.09 -15.15 -3.04
C SER A 261 -4.07 -13.83 -2.26
N THR A 262 -2.95 -13.53 -1.62
CA THR A 262 -2.73 -12.22 -0.95
C THR A 262 -2.12 -11.15 -1.87
N ASN A 263 -1.74 -11.55 -3.09
CA ASN A 263 -1.18 -10.70 -4.14
C ASN A 263 -1.71 -11.14 -5.51
N ASN A 264 -1.20 -10.60 -6.60
CA ASN A 264 -1.65 -10.92 -7.96
C ASN A 264 -1.19 -12.29 -8.50
N ILE A 265 -0.60 -13.16 -7.68
CA ILE A 265 -0.09 -14.47 -8.09
C ILE A 265 -0.69 -15.55 -7.20
N GLN A 266 -1.15 -16.65 -7.81
CA GLN A 266 -1.58 -17.86 -7.12
C GLN A 266 -0.97 -19.09 -7.78
N GLU A 267 -0.52 -20.04 -6.95
CA GLU A 267 -0.10 -21.37 -7.37
C GLU A 267 -1.00 -22.42 -6.70
N GLU A 268 -1.40 -23.45 -7.47
CA GLU A 268 -2.21 -24.55 -6.97
C GLU A 268 -1.85 -25.84 -7.68
N THR A 269 -1.85 -26.96 -6.96
CA THR A 269 -1.60 -28.29 -7.53
C THR A 269 -2.94 -28.97 -7.81
N ILE A 270 -3.19 -29.29 -9.06
CA ILE A 270 -4.41 -29.93 -9.54
C ILE A 270 -4.12 -31.40 -9.82
N GLU A 271 -4.85 -32.29 -9.17
CA GLU A 271 -4.87 -33.72 -9.50
C GLU A 271 -5.70 -33.94 -10.77
N VAL A 272 -5.11 -34.63 -11.76
CA VAL A 272 -5.73 -34.93 -13.05
C VAL A 272 -5.59 -36.42 -13.31
N ASN A 273 -6.59 -37.20 -12.89
CA ASN A 273 -6.62 -38.65 -13.08
C ASN A 273 -7.33 -39.07 -14.36
N GLU A 274 -8.18 -38.19 -14.89
CA GLU A 274 -8.99 -38.42 -16.10
C GLU A 274 -8.25 -37.94 -17.35
N THR A 275 -8.72 -38.33 -18.53
CA THR A 275 -8.18 -37.91 -19.84
C THR A 275 -8.38 -36.40 -20.07
N GLU A 276 -9.46 -35.83 -19.52
CA GLU A 276 -9.80 -34.43 -19.58
C GLU A 276 -10.34 -33.97 -18.22
N LYS A 277 -9.92 -32.75 -17.79
CA LYS A 277 -10.43 -32.09 -16.59
C LYS A 277 -10.64 -30.62 -16.84
N GLU A 278 -11.78 -30.08 -16.43
CA GLU A 278 -12.05 -28.66 -16.47
C GLU A 278 -11.99 -28.08 -15.06
N ILE A 279 -11.30 -26.97 -14.88
CA ILE A 279 -11.24 -26.21 -13.65
C ILE A 279 -11.54 -24.73 -13.91
N LYS A 280 -11.89 -24.01 -12.85
CA LYS A 280 -12.10 -22.56 -12.87
C LYS A 280 -10.92 -21.84 -12.23
N LEU A 281 -10.55 -20.71 -12.83
CA LEU A 281 -9.64 -19.74 -12.25
C LEU A 281 -10.39 -18.41 -12.16
N TYR A 282 -10.28 -17.74 -11.03
CA TYR A 282 -10.94 -16.47 -10.79
C TYR A 282 -9.90 -15.39 -10.54
N VAL A 283 -10.03 -14.27 -11.22
CA VAL A 283 -9.27 -13.05 -10.94
C VAL A 283 -10.23 -12.05 -10.32
N LYS A 284 -9.97 -11.64 -9.10
CA LYS A 284 -10.72 -10.61 -8.39
C LYS A 284 -9.93 -9.32 -8.43
N ALA A 285 -10.46 -8.31 -9.11
CA ALA A 285 -9.89 -6.98 -9.16
C ALA A 285 -9.87 -6.31 -7.77
N GLU A 286 -9.09 -5.26 -7.62
CA GLU A 286 -9.00 -4.48 -6.38
C GLU A 286 -10.36 -3.92 -5.94
N ASN A 287 -11.22 -3.49 -6.89
CA ASN A 287 -12.57 -2.99 -6.63
C ASN A 287 -13.59 -4.07 -6.26
N GLY A 288 -13.18 -5.36 -6.25
CA GLY A 288 -13.99 -6.51 -5.92
C GLY A 288 -14.67 -7.21 -7.12
N ASP A 289 -14.58 -6.68 -8.33
CA ASP A 289 -15.15 -7.32 -9.53
C ASP A 289 -14.37 -8.61 -9.86
N ILE A 290 -15.12 -9.67 -10.19
CA ILE A 290 -14.54 -11.00 -10.43
C ILE A 290 -14.74 -11.39 -11.88
N LYS A 291 -13.66 -11.87 -12.52
CA LYS A 291 -13.68 -12.50 -13.83
C LYS A 291 -13.33 -13.99 -13.70
N GLU A 292 -14.15 -14.84 -14.32
CA GLU A 292 -13.97 -16.27 -14.34
C GLU A 292 -13.26 -16.70 -15.63
N TYR A 293 -12.26 -17.54 -15.49
CA TYR A 293 -11.58 -18.23 -16.59
C TYR A 293 -11.79 -19.72 -16.47
N THR A 294 -12.02 -20.39 -17.60
CA THR A 294 -12.15 -21.84 -17.70
C THR A 294 -10.86 -22.42 -18.25
N ILE A 295 -10.30 -23.42 -17.57
CA ILE A 295 -9.07 -24.10 -17.97
C ILE A 295 -9.42 -25.56 -18.24
N ALA A 296 -9.36 -25.95 -19.52
CA ALA A 296 -9.51 -27.33 -19.94
C ALA A 296 -8.13 -28.01 -19.98
N ILE A 297 -7.93 -29.00 -19.15
CA ILE A 297 -6.69 -29.80 -19.10
C ILE A 297 -6.96 -31.07 -19.85
N LYS A 298 -6.19 -31.38 -20.92
CA LYS A 298 -6.30 -32.58 -21.73
C LYS A 298 -5.04 -33.39 -21.68
N LYS A 299 -5.14 -34.65 -21.29
CA LYS A 299 -4.00 -35.56 -21.37
C LYS A 299 -3.69 -35.90 -22.82
N VAL A 300 -2.41 -35.83 -23.16
CA VAL A 300 -1.89 -36.15 -24.48
C VAL A 300 -0.66 -37.02 -24.32
N THR A 301 -0.37 -37.86 -25.34
CA THR A 301 0.81 -38.72 -25.31
C THR A 301 2.08 -37.96 -24.94
N ASP A 302 2.83 -38.44 -23.93
CA ASP A 302 4.10 -37.82 -23.51
C ASP A 302 5.19 -38.11 -24.53
N LEU A 303 5.55 -37.12 -25.34
CA LEU A 303 6.57 -37.23 -26.37
C LEU A 303 8.00 -37.08 -25.84
N ARG A 304 8.19 -36.94 -24.53
CA ARG A 304 9.54 -36.85 -23.94
C ARG A 304 10.23 -38.19 -23.94
N ALA A 305 11.55 -38.14 -24.13
CA ALA A 305 12.40 -39.31 -23.84
C ALA A 305 12.61 -39.42 -22.31
N GLU A 306 12.57 -40.64 -21.78
CA GLU A 306 13.00 -40.94 -20.43
C GLU A 306 14.52 -40.98 -20.39
N SER A 307 15.16 -41.61 -21.38
CA SER A 307 16.60 -41.62 -21.56
C SER A 307 17.00 -41.71 -23.02
N ILE A 308 18.17 -41.14 -23.34
CA ILE A 308 18.85 -41.29 -24.64
C ILE A 308 20.30 -41.66 -24.31
N LYS A 309 20.75 -42.86 -24.82
CA LYS A 309 22.08 -43.41 -24.53
C LYS A 309 22.82 -43.71 -25.81
N VAL A 310 24.14 -43.53 -25.78
CA VAL A 310 25.07 -43.97 -26.79
C VAL A 310 26.03 -44.99 -26.15
N ASN A 311 26.09 -46.19 -26.69
CA ASN A 311 26.84 -47.32 -26.14
C ASN A 311 26.59 -47.55 -24.63
N ASP A 312 25.28 -47.53 -24.24
CA ASP A 312 24.81 -47.67 -22.86
C ASP A 312 25.15 -46.50 -21.90
N THR A 313 25.86 -45.49 -22.40
CA THR A 313 26.16 -44.27 -21.62
C THR A 313 25.12 -43.20 -21.87
N GLU A 314 24.57 -42.61 -20.81
CA GLU A 314 23.59 -41.53 -20.90
C GLU A 314 24.20 -40.33 -21.63
N CYS A 315 23.45 -39.76 -22.59
CA CYS A 315 23.84 -38.54 -23.28
C CYS A 315 23.68 -37.29 -22.37
N ILE A 316 24.59 -36.36 -22.54
CA ILE A 316 24.54 -35.08 -21.85
C ILE A 316 23.69 -34.10 -22.67
N LEU A 317 22.74 -33.40 -22.02
CA LEU A 317 21.95 -32.37 -22.68
C LEU A 317 22.69 -31.02 -22.62
N GLU A 318 23.08 -30.50 -23.75
CA GLU A 318 23.82 -29.23 -23.89
C GLU A 318 23.23 -28.38 -25.03
N ASN A 319 22.86 -27.14 -24.73
CA ASN A 319 22.26 -26.21 -25.72
C ASN A 319 21.07 -26.78 -26.49
N GLY A 320 20.27 -27.66 -25.88
CA GLY A 320 19.08 -28.30 -26.50
C GLY A 320 19.40 -29.55 -27.32
N ASN A 321 20.67 -29.95 -27.45
CA ASN A 321 21.14 -31.17 -28.11
C ASN A 321 21.61 -32.18 -27.09
N TYR A 322 21.42 -33.46 -27.35
CA TYR A 322 21.99 -34.54 -26.59
C TYR A 322 23.37 -34.88 -27.16
N ILE A 323 24.39 -34.99 -26.33
CA ILE A 323 25.75 -35.31 -26.75
C ILE A 323 26.15 -36.67 -26.17
N GLY A 324 26.42 -37.57 -27.06
CA GLY A 324 26.96 -38.89 -26.72
C GLY A 324 28.44 -39.00 -27.14
N PHE A 325 29.26 -39.63 -26.33
CA PHE A 325 30.70 -39.85 -26.60
C PHE A 325 31.00 -41.29 -26.97
N VAL A 326 31.85 -41.47 -27.94
CA VAL A 326 32.34 -42.79 -28.39
C VAL A 326 33.86 -42.77 -28.50
N ASP A 327 34.46 -43.96 -28.50
CA ASP A 327 35.89 -44.08 -28.68
C ASP A 327 36.31 -43.56 -30.06
N ARG A 328 37.45 -42.87 -30.14
CA ARG A 328 37.94 -42.11 -31.34
C ARG A 328 38.00 -42.95 -32.63
N ASN A 329 38.21 -44.26 -32.52
CA ASN A 329 38.34 -45.15 -33.67
C ASN A 329 37.05 -45.95 -33.95
N SER A 330 35.98 -45.69 -33.24
CA SER A 330 34.72 -46.36 -33.44
C SER A 330 34.10 -45.95 -34.79
N LYS A 331 33.67 -46.94 -35.55
CA LYS A 331 32.94 -46.71 -36.81
C LYS A 331 31.45 -46.86 -36.68
N GLN A 332 30.99 -47.34 -35.53
CA GLN A 332 29.58 -47.54 -35.22
C GLN A 332 29.34 -47.25 -33.74
N ALA A 333 28.16 -46.86 -33.41
CA ALA A 333 27.66 -46.67 -32.05
C ALA A 333 26.23 -47.22 -31.92
N GLY A 334 25.93 -47.79 -30.75
CA GLY A 334 24.57 -48.21 -30.42
C GLY A 334 23.79 -47.07 -29.80
N LEU A 335 22.76 -46.61 -30.48
CA LEU A 335 21.82 -45.60 -29.93
C LEU A 335 20.67 -46.35 -29.24
N LYS A 336 20.35 -45.98 -28.02
CA LYS A 336 19.17 -46.44 -27.27
C LYS A 336 18.30 -45.27 -26.86
N ILE A 337 17.03 -45.35 -27.11
CA ILE A 337 16.06 -44.32 -26.79
C ILE A 337 14.91 -44.98 -26.07
N LYS A 338 14.64 -44.52 -24.84
CA LYS A 338 13.49 -44.95 -24.05
C LYS A 338 12.49 -43.80 -23.97
N PRO A 339 11.32 -43.88 -24.62
CA PRO A 339 10.30 -42.85 -24.49
C PRO A 339 9.65 -42.94 -23.11
N LYS A 340 9.16 -41.83 -22.55
CA LYS A 340 8.37 -41.82 -21.32
C LYS A 340 7.03 -42.54 -21.49
N ASN A 341 6.43 -42.40 -22.66
CA ASN A 341 5.23 -43.17 -23.01
C ASN A 341 5.60 -44.20 -24.09
N PRO A 342 5.46 -45.53 -23.82
CA PRO A 342 5.80 -46.58 -24.81
C PRO A 342 4.96 -46.57 -26.06
N THR A 343 3.80 -45.89 -26.07
CA THR A 343 2.97 -45.73 -27.28
C THR A 343 3.46 -44.63 -28.24
N THR A 344 4.43 -43.81 -27.82
CA THR A 344 5.08 -42.78 -28.62
C THR A 344 5.74 -43.43 -29.84
N LEU A 345 5.40 -42.96 -31.05
CA LEU A 345 6.05 -43.39 -32.26
C LEU A 345 7.37 -42.72 -32.45
N ILE A 346 8.46 -43.51 -32.52
CA ILE A 346 9.83 -42.99 -32.70
C ILE A 346 10.30 -43.29 -34.11
N SER A 347 10.85 -42.27 -34.76
CA SER A 347 11.58 -42.40 -36.02
C SER A 347 13.00 -41.86 -35.83
N ILE A 348 13.99 -42.47 -36.42
CA ILE A 348 15.40 -42.08 -36.30
C ILE A 348 15.98 -41.80 -37.67
N LYS A 349 16.75 -40.72 -37.80
CA LYS A 349 17.41 -40.33 -39.02
C LYS A 349 18.89 -40.06 -38.69
N THR A 350 19.79 -40.77 -39.40
CA THR A 350 21.27 -40.60 -39.24
C THR A 350 21.75 -39.62 -40.32
N GLY A 351 22.49 -38.63 -39.88
CA GLY A 351 22.95 -37.51 -40.73
C GLY A 351 21.86 -36.55 -41.20
N ILE A 352 22.21 -35.35 -41.50
CA ILE A 352 21.25 -34.29 -41.91
C ILE A 352 20.50 -34.68 -43.19
N ASN A 353 21.17 -35.35 -44.13
CA ASN A 353 20.64 -35.79 -45.43
C ASN A 353 20.07 -37.23 -45.40
N GLY A 354 20.08 -37.92 -44.28
CA GLY A 354 19.55 -39.26 -44.14
C GLY A 354 18.02 -39.33 -44.34
N LYS A 355 17.51 -40.54 -44.39
CA LYS A 355 16.06 -40.79 -44.44
C LYS A 355 15.55 -41.17 -43.04
N TRP A 356 14.36 -40.75 -42.72
CA TRP A 356 13.65 -41.22 -41.53
C TRP A 356 13.27 -42.66 -41.63
N ASP A 357 13.47 -43.43 -40.53
CA ASP A 357 12.88 -44.74 -40.41
C ASP A 357 11.38 -44.68 -40.36
N ASN A 358 10.72 -45.80 -40.52
CA ASN A 358 9.31 -45.92 -40.22
C ASN A 358 9.05 -45.67 -38.71
N PRO A 359 8.06 -44.86 -38.38
CA PRO A 359 7.71 -44.62 -36.98
C PRO A 359 7.20 -45.91 -36.30
N GLU A 360 7.77 -46.26 -35.16
CA GLU A 360 7.39 -47.43 -34.38
C GLU A 360 7.17 -47.08 -32.90
N ALA A 361 6.24 -47.77 -32.23
CA ALA A 361 6.04 -47.71 -30.80
C ALA A 361 6.75 -48.87 -30.11
N LYS A 362 7.64 -48.62 -29.19
CA LYS A 362 8.38 -49.61 -28.42
C LYS A 362 8.74 -49.08 -27.03
N GLU A 363 8.93 -49.97 -26.07
CA GLU A 363 9.43 -49.58 -24.74
C GLU A 363 10.85 -48.98 -24.81
N GLU A 364 11.68 -49.55 -25.70
CA GLU A 364 13.05 -49.05 -25.98
C GLU A 364 13.37 -49.25 -27.45
N HIS A 365 13.88 -48.21 -28.10
CA HIS A 365 14.36 -48.22 -29.48
C HIS A 365 15.87 -48.40 -29.49
N ILE A 366 16.35 -49.41 -30.19
CA ILE A 366 17.82 -49.70 -30.31
C ILE A 366 18.17 -49.62 -31.78
N LYS A 367 19.17 -48.83 -32.15
CA LYS A 367 19.68 -48.67 -33.50
C LYS A 367 21.17 -48.58 -33.54
N GLN A 368 21.83 -49.37 -34.44
CA GLN A 368 23.22 -49.15 -34.76
C GLN A 368 23.38 -47.96 -35.73
N ILE A 369 24.25 -47.06 -35.35
CA ILE A 369 24.54 -45.83 -36.10
C ILE A 369 25.93 -45.96 -36.71
N THR A 370 26.08 -45.72 -38.00
CA THR A 370 27.41 -45.55 -38.66
C THR A 370 27.88 -44.14 -38.36
N LEU A 371 29.12 -44.05 -37.86
CA LEU A 371 29.76 -42.78 -37.52
C LEU A 371 30.48 -42.24 -38.76
N GLU A 372 30.27 -40.99 -39.10
CA GLU A 372 30.86 -40.28 -40.23
C GLU A 372 31.64 -39.06 -39.75
N GLY A 373 32.94 -39.08 -39.94
CA GLY A 373 33.80 -37.97 -39.50
C GLY A 373 34.07 -37.92 -38.00
N GLU A 374 34.31 -36.70 -37.50
CA GLU A 374 34.58 -36.44 -36.09
C GLU A 374 33.27 -36.31 -35.30
N GLU A 375 32.16 -35.89 -35.94
CA GLU A 375 30.83 -35.74 -35.37
C GLU A 375 29.81 -36.39 -36.30
N THR A 376 28.84 -37.06 -35.74
CA THR A 376 27.71 -37.65 -36.48
C THR A 376 26.40 -37.19 -35.80
N THR A 377 25.62 -36.41 -36.53
CA THR A 377 24.32 -35.98 -35.99
C THR A 377 23.26 -37.04 -36.26
N VAL A 378 22.50 -37.38 -35.22
CA VAL A 378 21.33 -38.22 -35.30
C VAL A 378 20.09 -37.45 -34.88
N LEU A 379 19.07 -37.42 -35.73
CA LEU A 379 17.81 -36.83 -35.45
C LEU A 379 16.81 -37.90 -35.02
N ILE A 380 16.09 -37.63 -33.94
CA ILE A 380 15.06 -38.48 -33.38
C ILE A 380 13.76 -37.71 -33.41
N LYS A 381 12.68 -38.30 -34.00
CA LYS A 381 11.38 -37.70 -34.02
C LYS A 381 10.45 -38.58 -33.17
N ALA A 382 9.92 -38.01 -32.10
CA ALA A 382 8.84 -38.57 -31.33
C ALA A 382 7.48 -38.02 -31.84
N GLN A 383 6.52 -38.88 -32.10
CA GLN A 383 5.23 -38.51 -32.68
C GLN A 383 4.10 -39.15 -31.88
N ASP A 384 3.03 -38.38 -31.69
CA ASP A 384 1.80 -38.84 -31.04
C ASP A 384 1.05 -39.79 -31.98
N PRO A 385 0.76 -41.07 -31.58
CA PRO A 385 0.07 -41.99 -32.41
C PRO A 385 -1.39 -41.58 -32.74
N ASN A 386 -2.01 -40.76 -31.88
CA ASN A 386 -3.38 -40.27 -32.01
C ASN A 386 -3.46 -38.91 -32.74
N ASN A 387 -2.31 -38.19 -32.82
CA ASN A 387 -2.22 -36.90 -33.50
C ASN A 387 -0.87 -36.78 -34.23
N PRO A 388 -0.78 -37.23 -35.50
CA PRO A 388 0.46 -37.24 -36.26
C PRO A 388 1.14 -35.87 -36.48
N THR A 389 0.37 -34.78 -36.34
CA THR A 389 0.93 -33.44 -36.46
C THR A 389 1.66 -33.00 -35.18
N ARG A 390 1.41 -33.67 -34.05
CA ARG A 390 2.09 -33.42 -32.78
C ARG A 390 3.38 -34.22 -32.72
N THR A 391 4.48 -33.54 -32.82
CA THR A 391 5.80 -34.16 -32.84
C THR A 391 6.76 -33.40 -31.91
N LYS A 392 7.81 -34.09 -31.45
CA LYS A 392 8.95 -33.52 -30.78
C LYS A 392 10.24 -34.09 -31.39
N GLU A 393 11.17 -33.22 -31.75
CA GLU A 393 12.46 -33.63 -32.30
C GLU A 393 13.58 -33.48 -31.27
N TYR A 394 14.52 -34.39 -31.33
CA TYR A 394 15.76 -34.40 -30.57
C TYR A 394 16.94 -34.55 -31.51
N SER A 395 18.03 -33.93 -31.18
CA SER A 395 19.32 -34.08 -31.86
C SER A 395 20.31 -34.75 -30.91
N VAL A 396 21.02 -35.78 -31.40
CA VAL A 396 22.10 -36.47 -30.72
C VAL A 396 23.37 -36.40 -31.53
#